data_347382ea88b9b1a758ac555028498ca4
#
_entry.id   347382ea88b9b1a758ac555028498ca4
#
_cell.length_a   1.000
_cell.length_b   1.000
_cell.length_c   1.000
_cell.angle_alpha   90.00
_cell.angle_beta   90.00
_cell.angle_gamma   90.00
#
_symmetry.space_group_name_H-M   'P 1'
#
loop_
_entity.id
_entity.type
_entity.pdbx_description
1 polymer ?
#
loop_
_entity_poly.entity_id
_entity_poly.type
_entity_poly.pdbx_seq_one_letter_code
_entity_poly.pdbx_strand_id
1 'polypeptide(L)'
;MKHASIISGTLLSLVWLGCLLPASADEAAWDRAIAEHRMGRLIVQAPPQATVRVDQLRHEFWFGAALANHMFTPQANREQAAKYQQVFLENFNSAVTENALKWHQMEPRQGEIDYSVVDALLVWTKEHEVPLRGHNIFWGIPDFVPAWQKQLDDSQLREVVKNRALDVGTRYRGKFAEYDLNNEMIHGNFYEDRLGPEITAQMAAWVREADPDAILYLNDYDILTGRRLDDYVAQIRTLLEQKVPIGGIGVQGHLHGETFDREVLAKSLRTLAQFNLPIRITEFNMPGQRSRFMENRQLKMTPDEEQSRARELADYYRICFAEPAVTGILMWGFWEGANWIPASSLYRRDWTPTPSAEAYRDLVYRQWWTKADGQADANGQYQMQAYYGRYRIVVNGQEKIVDLQRSAGSATVKF
;
A
#
# COMPACT_ATOMS: atom_id res chain seq x y z
N MET A 1 73.08 26.82 8.58
CA MET A 1 72.19 26.36 9.67
C MET A 1 70.80 26.93 9.43
N LYS A 2 69.90 26.15 8.90
CA LYS A 2 68.53 26.57 8.63
C LYS A 2 67.62 25.64 9.46
N HIS A 3 66.87 26.22 10.42
CA HIS A 3 65.88 25.52 11.22
C HIS A 3 64.61 25.29 10.42
N ALA A 4 64.18 24.06 10.32
CA ALA A 4 62.88 23.69 9.79
C ALA A 4 61.92 23.52 10.96
N SER A 5 60.85 24.34 11.01
CA SER A 5 59.74 24.20 11.97
C SER A 5 58.70 23.24 11.37
N ILE A 6 58.40 22.17 12.10
CA ILE A 6 57.33 21.23 11.82
C ILE A 6 56.07 21.79 12.48
N ILE A 7 55.09 22.14 11.66
CA ILE A 7 53.74 22.49 12.13
C ILE A 7 52.93 21.20 12.16
N SER A 8 52.58 20.75 13.38
CA SER A 8 51.70 19.64 13.63
C SER A 8 50.24 20.14 13.53
N GLY A 9 49.55 19.77 12.49
CA GLY A 9 48.14 20.06 12.32
C GLY A 9 47.27 19.00 12.98
N THR A 10 46.62 19.37 14.09
CA THR A 10 45.62 18.53 14.76
C THR A 10 44.31 18.64 13.97
N LEU A 11 43.87 17.54 13.32
CA LEU A 11 42.52 17.43 12.77
C LEU A 11 41.53 17.28 13.93
N LEU A 12 40.71 18.30 14.17
CA LEU A 12 39.51 18.18 14.98
C LEU A 12 38.42 17.55 14.10
N SER A 13 38.11 16.27 14.36
CA SER A 13 36.90 15.60 13.87
C SER A 13 35.72 16.15 14.64
N LEU A 14 34.91 17.01 14.01
CA LEU A 14 33.56 17.36 14.51
C LEU A 14 32.65 16.14 14.42
N VAL A 15 32.42 15.51 15.56
CA VAL A 15 31.34 14.54 15.74
C VAL A 15 30.05 15.34 15.82
N TRP A 16 29.22 15.29 14.77
CA TRP A 16 27.85 15.77 14.82
C TRP A 16 27.05 14.85 15.77
N LEU A 17 26.91 15.27 17.03
CA LEU A 17 25.87 14.73 17.91
C LEU A 17 24.52 15.31 17.41
N GLY A 18 23.81 14.56 16.58
CA GLY A 18 22.41 14.84 16.32
C GLY A 18 21.64 14.75 17.64
N CYS A 19 21.16 15.88 18.17
CA CYS A 19 20.19 15.88 19.25
C CYS A 19 18.94 15.13 18.79
N LEU A 20 18.80 13.87 19.18
CA LEU A 20 17.52 13.16 19.15
C LEU A 20 16.62 13.88 20.17
N LEU A 21 15.69 14.69 19.69
CA LEU A 21 14.60 15.18 20.52
C LEU A 21 13.86 13.96 21.09
N PRO A 22 13.46 13.95 22.36
CA PRO A 22 12.66 12.85 22.88
C PRO A 22 11.37 12.72 22.09
N ALA A 23 11.01 11.47 21.73
CA ALA A 23 9.74 11.17 21.07
C ALA A 23 8.58 11.73 21.89
N SER A 24 7.56 12.25 21.22
CA SER A 24 6.33 12.68 21.89
C SER A 24 5.68 11.49 22.62
N ALA A 25 4.82 11.77 23.61
CA ALA A 25 4.10 10.72 24.31
C ALA A 25 3.28 9.83 23.36
N ASP A 26 2.75 10.43 22.29
CA ASP A 26 1.97 9.76 21.25
C ASP A 26 2.85 8.86 20.37
N GLU A 27 4.02 9.33 19.93
CA GLU A 27 4.98 8.51 19.17
C GLU A 27 5.41 7.27 19.96
N ALA A 28 5.73 7.43 21.26
CA ALA A 28 6.07 6.32 22.13
C ALA A 28 4.91 5.32 22.31
N ALA A 29 3.66 5.77 22.25
CA ALA A 29 2.48 4.89 22.29
C ALA A 29 2.33 4.10 20.98
N TRP A 30 2.51 4.76 19.83
CA TRP A 30 2.47 4.09 18.52
C TRP A 30 3.60 3.06 18.39
N ASP A 31 4.81 3.39 18.79
CA ASP A 31 5.96 2.47 18.72
C ASP A 31 5.74 1.22 19.59
N ARG A 32 5.15 1.36 20.80
CA ARG A 32 4.76 0.20 21.62
C ARG A 32 3.71 -0.67 20.93
N ALA A 33 2.67 -0.07 20.35
CA ALA A 33 1.64 -0.81 19.63
C ALA A 33 2.21 -1.51 18.37
N ILE A 34 3.13 -0.86 17.65
CA ILE A 34 3.85 -1.45 16.53
C ILE A 34 4.64 -2.68 17.00
N ALA A 35 5.43 -2.56 18.07
CA ALA A 35 6.20 -3.68 18.59
C ALA A 35 5.29 -4.86 19.02
N GLU A 36 4.13 -4.56 19.63
CA GLU A 36 3.15 -5.56 20.05
C GLU A 36 2.48 -6.26 18.87
N HIS A 37 2.08 -5.52 17.84
CA HIS A 37 1.22 -6.05 16.78
C HIS A 37 1.93 -6.41 15.48
N ARG A 38 3.18 -5.93 15.27
CA ARG A 38 3.94 -6.10 14.02
C ARG A 38 5.17 -6.99 14.15
N MET A 39 5.47 -7.47 15.36
CA MET A 39 6.61 -8.34 15.59
C MET A 39 6.19 -9.69 16.18
N GLY A 40 6.97 -10.72 15.86
CA GLY A 40 6.81 -12.07 16.37
C GLY A 40 8.16 -12.70 16.70
N ARG A 41 8.12 -13.89 17.24
CA ARG A 41 9.32 -14.60 17.69
C ARG A 41 9.94 -15.42 16.55
N LEU A 42 11.15 -15.05 16.14
CA LEU A 42 11.97 -15.83 15.21
C LEU A 42 12.97 -16.70 16.02
N ILE A 43 12.96 -18.01 15.77
CA ILE A 43 13.77 -19.01 16.45
C ILE A 43 14.64 -19.72 15.41
N VAL A 44 15.95 -19.70 15.62
CA VAL A 44 16.92 -20.45 14.82
C VAL A 44 17.48 -21.57 15.69
N GLN A 45 17.33 -22.82 15.24
CA GLN A 45 17.95 -23.99 15.85
C GLN A 45 19.19 -24.36 15.02
N ALA A 46 20.35 -24.30 15.62
CA ALA A 46 21.65 -24.45 14.97
C ALA A 46 22.63 -25.18 15.92
N PRO A 47 23.80 -25.63 15.45
CA PRO A 47 24.83 -26.13 16.35
C PRO A 47 25.17 -25.10 17.45
N PRO A 48 25.49 -25.51 18.69
CA PRO A 48 25.90 -24.60 19.74
C PRO A 48 27.02 -23.67 19.30
N GLN A 49 26.94 -22.39 19.69
CA GLN A 49 27.89 -21.32 19.32
C GLN A 49 28.00 -21.02 17.81
N ALA A 50 27.14 -21.58 16.98
CA ALA A 50 27.12 -21.25 15.53
C ALA A 50 26.79 -19.79 15.31
N THR A 51 27.48 -19.14 14.37
CA THR A 51 27.17 -17.77 13.95
C THR A 51 25.85 -17.77 13.17
N VAL A 52 24.94 -16.88 13.56
CA VAL A 52 23.63 -16.69 12.96
C VAL A 52 23.54 -15.28 12.41
N ARG A 53 23.16 -15.15 11.16
CA ARG A 53 22.80 -13.88 10.52
C ARG A 53 21.34 -13.92 10.08
N VAL A 54 20.61 -12.85 10.40
CA VAL A 54 19.19 -12.65 10.06
C VAL A 54 19.06 -11.40 9.20
N ASP A 55 18.60 -11.57 7.97
CA ASP A 55 18.30 -10.46 7.05
C ASP A 55 16.82 -10.55 6.65
N GLN A 56 16.02 -9.52 6.98
CA GLN A 56 14.67 -9.40 6.43
C GLN A 56 14.75 -9.11 4.94
N LEU A 57 13.94 -9.80 4.14
CA LEU A 57 13.86 -9.65 2.69
C LEU A 57 12.62 -8.86 2.27
N ARG A 58 11.53 -8.99 3.06
CA ARG A 58 10.24 -8.40 2.73
C ARG A 58 9.36 -8.32 3.98
N HIS A 59 8.56 -7.24 4.09
CA HIS A 59 7.48 -7.17 5.07
C HIS A 59 6.27 -8.01 4.64
N GLU A 60 5.52 -8.55 5.62
CA GLU A 60 4.17 -9.07 5.42
C GLU A 60 3.18 -7.92 5.17
N PHE A 61 3.35 -6.81 5.91
CA PHE A 61 2.56 -5.59 5.71
C PHE A 61 2.83 -4.98 4.32
N TRP A 62 1.76 -4.54 3.65
CA TRP A 62 1.88 -3.93 2.33
C TRP A 62 2.31 -2.47 2.44
N PHE A 63 3.51 -2.18 2.02
CA PHE A 63 4.02 -0.85 1.72
C PHE A 63 4.04 -0.71 0.20
N GLY A 64 2.97 -0.15 -0.38
CA GLY A 64 2.76 -0.22 -1.82
C GLY A 64 2.52 1.12 -2.50
N ALA A 65 2.38 1.06 -3.83
CA ALA A 65 1.96 2.21 -4.63
C ALA A 65 1.20 1.80 -5.89
N ALA A 66 0.45 2.75 -6.46
CA ALA A 66 -0.20 2.60 -7.75
C ALA A 66 0.83 2.55 -8.87
N LEU A 67 0.60 1.68 -9.86
CA LEU A 67 1.39 1.53 -11.07
C LEU A 67 0.77 2.35 -12.20
N ALA A 68 1.50 3.36 -12.67
CA ALA A 68 1.05 4.23 -13.74
C ALA A 68 1.00 3.48 -15.08
N ASN A 69 -0.19 3.42 -15.69
CA ASN A 69 -0.47 2.65 -16.90
C ASN A 69 0.54 2.88 -18.03
N HIS A 70 0.87 4.15 -18.31
CA HIS A 70 1.72 4.53 -19.44
C HIS A 70 3.17 4.05 -19.32
N MET A 71 3.61 3.63 -18.11
CA MET A 71 4.92 3.02 -17.88
C MET A 71 4.99 1.54 -18.29
N PHE A 72 3.83 0.93 -18.59
CA PHE A 72 3.70 -0.48 -18.95
C PHE A 72 3.11 -0.68 -20.36
N THR A 73 3.06 0.38 -21.17
CA THR A 73 2.62 0.30 -22.57
C THR A 73 3.80 0.17 -23.53
N PRO A 74 3.59 -0.37 -24.75
CA PRO A 74 4.62 -0.40 -25.79
C PRO A 74 5.16 0.98 -26.19
N GLN A 75 4.37 2.04 -25.97
CA GLN A 75 4.70 3.44 -26.29
C GLN A 75 5.51 4.12 -25.18
N ALA A 76 5.71 3.46 -24.04
CA ALA A 76 6.50 4.01 -22.93
C ALA A 76 7.93 4.34 -23.37
N ASN A 77 8.46 5.45 -22.90
CA ASN A 77 9.90 5.70 -23.00
C ASN A 77 10.62 4.61 -22.16
N ARG A 78 11.42 3.79 -22.83
CA ARG A 78 12.04 2.59 -22.21
C ARG A 78 12.93 2.93 -21.04
N GLU A 79 13.70 4.00 -21.11
CA GLU A 79 14.60 4.42 -20.04
C GLU A 79 13.80 4.90 -18.81
N GLN A 80 12.78 5.73 -19.02
CA GLN A 80 11.90 6.17 -17.95
C GLN A 80 11.11 5.01 -17.33
N ALA A 81 10.58 4.09 -18.14
CA ALA A 81 9.84 2.93 -17.65
C ALA A 81 10.74 2.01 -16.81
N ALA A 82 11.98 1.75 -17.27
CA ALA A 82 12.94 0.96 -16.52
C ALA A 82 13.31 1.64 -15.19
N LYS A 83 13.53 2.96 -15.19
CA LYS A 83 13.82 3.72 -13.97
C LYS A 83 12.63 3.74 -13.00
N TYR A 84 11.41 3.92 -13.52
CA TYR A 84 10.18 3.87 -12.74
C TYR A 84 10.03 2.52 -12.03
N GLN A 85 10.20 1.42 -12.76
CA GLN A 85 10.12 0.06 -12.25
C GLN A 85 11.22 -0.23 -11.21
N GLN A 86 12.46 0.21 -11.47
CA GLN A 86 13.57 0.10 -10.52
C GLN A 86 13.24 0.80 -9.20
N VAL A 87 12.84 2.09 -9.26
CA VAL A 87 12.53 2.89 -8.06
C VAL A 87 11.31 2.32 -7.32
N PHE A 88 10.31 1.78 -8.04
CA PHE A 88 9.21 1.07 -7.41
C PHE A 88 9.72 -0.11 -6.57
N LEU A 89 10.53 -0.99 -7.14
CA LEU A 89 11.04 -2.20 -6.47
C LEU A 89 11.98 -1.88 -5.30
N GLU A 90 12.66 -0.73 -5.33
CA GLU A 90 13.51 -0.26 -4.23
C GLU A 90 12.71 0.25 -3.02
N ASN A 91 11.42 0.58 -3.20
CA ASN A 91 10.63 1.26 -2.17
C ASN A 91 9.33 0.53 -1.78
N PHE A 92 8.80 -0.34 -2.63
CA PHE A 92 7.47 -0.92 -2.43
C PHE A 92 7.48 -2.43 -2.58
N ASN A 93 6.61 -3.10 -1.82
CA ASN A 93 6.47 -4.55 -1.84
C ASN A 93 5.10 -5.02 -2.33
N SER A 94 4.24 -4.10 -2.73
CA SER A 94 2.88 -4.37 -3.23
C SER A 94 2.43 -3.27 -4.19
N ALA A 95 1.48 -3.59 -5.05
CA ALA A 95 1.03 -2.68 -6.10
C ALA A 95 -0.50 -2.65 -6.22
N VAL A 96 -1.02 -1.58 -6.82
CA VAL A 96 -2.41 -1.47 -7.27
C VAL A 96 -2.43 -0.96 -8.71
N THR A 97 -3.40 -1.45 -9.51
CA THR A 97 -3.65 -0.90 -10.84
C THR A 97 -4.23 0.51 -10.68
N GLU A 98 -3.57 1.54 -11.25
CA GLU A 98 -4.07 2.91 -11.15
C GLU A 98 -5.37 3.09 -11.92
N ASN A 99 -5.31 2.88 -13.23
CA ASN A 99 -6.46 3.04 -14.13
C ASN A 99 -6.71 1.83 -15.03
N ALA A 100 -5.76 0.87 -15.08
CA ALA A 100 -5.75 -0.18 -16.08
C ALA A 100 -6.98 -1.10 -16.04
N LEU A 101 -7.49 -1.41 -14.84
CA LEU A 101 -8.65 -2.29 -14.65
C LEU A 101 -9.98 -1.54 -14.63
N LYS A 102 -10.00 -0.21 -14.61
CA LYS A 102 -11.25 0.57 -14.62
C LYS A 102 -12.05 0.30 -15.91
N TRP A 103 -13.34 -0.03 -15.78
CA TRP A 103 -14.14 -0.49 -16.90
C TRP A 103 -14.17 0.51 -18.07
N HIS A 104 -14.39 1.80 -17.78
CA HIS A 104 -14.40 2.84 -18.82
C HIS A 104 -13.04 3.02 -19.55
N GLN A 105 -11.94 2.60 -18.94
CA GLN A 105 -10.62 2.59 -19.59
C GLN A 105 -10.42 1.35 -20.45
N MET A 106 -10.88 0.19 -19.95
CA MET A 106 -10.74 -1.07 -20.69
C MET A 106 -11.70 -1.18 -21.85
N GLU A 107 -12.94 -0.68 -21.70
CA GLU A 107 -14.01 -0.83 -22.67
C GLU A 107 -14.72 0.51 -22.94
N PRO A 108 -14.04 1.47 -23.56
CA PRO A 108 -14.63 2.77 -23.90
C PRO A 108 -15.76 2.65 -24.92
N ARG A 109 -15.77 1.59 -25.75
CA ARG A 109 -16.83 1.21 -26.68
C ARG A 109 -17.26 -0.22 -26.40
N GLN A 110 -18.57 -0.46 -26.45
CA GLN A 110 -19.17 -1.77 -26.17
C GLN A 110 -18.54 -2.88 -27.04
N GLY A 111 -18.03 -3.93 -26.39
CA GLY A 111 -17.43 -5.09 -27.05
C GLY A 111 -15.96 -4.91 -27.46
N GLU A 112 -15.39 -3.71 -27.31
CA GLU A 112 -13.97 -3.44 -27.61
C GLU A 112 -13.16 -3.37 -26.30
N ILE A 113 -12.81 -4.54 -25.74
CA ILE A 113 -12.10 -4.62 -24.45
C ILE A 113 -10.59 -4.70 -24.67
N ASP A 114 -9.84 -3.75 -24.11
CA ASP A 114 -8.37 -3.76 -24.10
C ASP A 114 -7.84 -4.30 -22.78
N TYR A 115 -7.28 -5.50 -22.81
CA TYR A 115 -6.64 -6.16 -21.65
C TYR A 115 -5.14 -5.88 -21.56
N SER A 116 -4.54 -5.25 -22.56
CA SER A 116 -3.09 -5.23 -22.77
C SER A 116 -2.30 -4.68 -21.60
N VAL A 117 -2.76 -3.57 -21.01
CA VAL A 117 -2.06 -2.93 -19.88
C VAL A 117 -2.21 -3.76 -18.60
N VAL A 118 -3.40 -4.31 -18.33
CA VAL A 118 -3.61 -5.19 -17.16
C VAL A 118 -2.74 -6.43 -17.26
N ASP A 119 -2.70 -7.06 -18.44
CA ASP A 119 -1.87 -8.24 -18.68
C ASP A 119 -0.37 -7.93 -18.50
N ALA A 120 0.09 -6.77 -19.01
CA ALA A 120 1.49 -6.33 -18.81
C ALA A 120 1.84 -6.11 -17.32
N LEU A 121 0.95 -5.48 -16.56
CA LEU A 121 1.11 -5.29 -15.12
C LEU A 121 1.18 -6.63 -14.38
N LEU A 122 0.30 -7.58 -14.71
CA LEU A 122 0.29 -8.92 -14.11
C LEU A 122 1.56 -9.72 -14.42
N VAL A 123 2.07 -9.63 -15.65
CA VAL A 123 3.33 -10.29 -16.02
C VAL A 123 4.48 -9.71 -15.19
N TRP A 124 4.62 -8.40 -15.16
CA TRP A 124 5.70 -7.73 -14.45
C TRP A 124 5.63 -7.97 -12.93
N THR A 125 4.45 -7.83 -12.32
CA THR A 125 4.29 -8.04 -10.87
C THR A 125 4.53 -9.48 -10.46
N LYS A 126 4.14 -10.45 -11.30
CA LYS A 126 4.44 -11.87 -11.07
C LYS A 126 5.94 -12.16 -11.14
N GLU A 127 6.64 -11.60 -12.14
CA GLU A 127 8.09 -11.77 -12.31
C GLU A 127 8.88 -11.27 -11.09
N HIS A 128 8.36 -10.19 -10.44
CA HIS A 128 9.02 -9.56 -9.29
C HIS A 128 8.40 -9.97 -7.94
N GLU A 129 7.53 -10.97 -7.94
CA GLU A 129 6.80 -11.44 -6.74
C GLU A 129 6.05 -10.33 -5.99
N VAL A 130 5.56 -9.29 -6.69
CA VAL A 130 4.79 -8.18 -6.14
C VAL A 130 3.30 -8.53 -6.17
N PRO A 131 2.58 -8.64 -5.03
CA PRO A 131 1.13 -8.80 -5.04
C PRO A 131 0.47 -7.57 -5.64
N LEU A 132 -0.48 -7.81 -6.54
CA LEU A 132 -1.22 -6.76 -7.25
C LEU A 132 -2.68 -6.72 -6.80
N ARG A 133 -3.14 -5.52 -6.41
CA ARG A 133 -4.54 -5.20 -6.16
C ARG A 133 -5.21 -4.73 -7.45
N GLY A 134 -6.38 -5.29 -7.77
CA GLY A 134 -7.19 -4.90 -8.93
C GLY A 134 -8.13 -3.75 -8.60
N HIS A 135 -7.82 -2.56 -9.06
CA HIS A 135 -8.68 -1.37 -8.91
C HIS A 135 -9.20 -0.94 -10.27
N ASN A 136 -10.50 -1.05 -10.51
CA ASN A 136 -11.58 -1.68 -9.81
C ASN A 136 -12.43 -2.51 -10.78
N ILE A 137 -13.28 -3.44 -10.26
CA ILE A 137 -14.17 -4.21 -11.13
C ILE A 137 -15.32 -3.33 -11.61
N PHE A 138 -15.99 -2.62 -10.66
CA PHE A 138 -17.11 -1.71 -10.93
C PHE A 138 -16.87 -0.35 -10.28
N TRP A 139 -17.37 0.69 -10.92
CA TRP A 139 -17.35 2.06 -10.41
C TRP A 139 -18.62 2.80 -10.87
N GLY A 140 -19.55 2.96 -9.93
CA GLY A 140 -20.91 3.47 -10.21
C GLY A 140 -21.05 4.99 -10.17
N ILE A 141 -19.96 5.76 -10.04
CA ILE A 141 -20.01 7.21 -10.18
C ILE A 141 -20.39 7.54 -11.63
N PRO A 142 -21.47 8.32 -11.87
CA PRO A 142 -22.01 8.50 -13.21
C PRO A 142 -21.00 8.99 -14.26
N ASP A 143 -20.04 9.83 -13.86
CA ASP A 143 -19.02 10.36 -14.78
C ASP A 143 -18.00 9.30 -15.26
N PHE A 144 -17.85 8.21 -14.50
CA PHE A 144 -16.93 7.12 -14.78
C PHE A 144 -17.60 5.85 -15.29
N VAL A 145 -18.94 5.84 -15.39
CA VAL A 145 -19.67 4.77 -16.10
C VAL A 145 -19.47 4.94 -17.59
N PRO A 146 -19.07 3.88 -18.34
CA PRO A 146 -18.95 3.94 -19.79
C PRO A 146 -20.21 4.52 -20.46
N ALA A 147 -20.04 5.47 -21.37
CA ALA A 147 -21.16 6.22 -21.94
C ALA A 147 -22.20 5.31 -22.63
N TRP A 148 -21.77 4.21 -23.24
CA TRP A 148 -22.64 3.24 -23.89
C TRP A 148 -23.56 2.51 -22.90
N GLN A 149 -23.16 2.29 -21.66
CA GLN A 149 -23.99 1.64 -20.62
C GLN A 149 -25.20 2.47 -20.24
N LYS A 150 -25.08 3.80 -20.28
CA LYS A 150 -26.17 4.72 -19.93
C LYS A 150 -27.34 4.67 -20.93
N GLN A 151 -27.10 4.11 -22.12
CA GLN A 151 -28.08 3.97 -23.19
C GLN A 151 -28.83 2.62 -23.16
N LEU A 152 -28.37 1.66 -22.36
CA LEU A 152 -28.99 0.35 -22.22
C LEU A 152 -30.27 0.43 -21.36
N ASP A 153 -31.23 -0.45 -21.63
CA ASP A 153 -32.29 -0.71 -20.65
C ASP A 153 -31.75 -1.50 -19.44
N ASP A 154 -32.55 -1.64 -18.37
CA ASP A 154 -32.12 -2.26 -17.12
C ASP A 154 -31.80 -3.76 -17.27
N SER A 155 -32.47 -4.47 -18.18
CA SER A 155 -32.20 -5.88 -18.47
C SER A 155 -30.86 -6.04 -19.17
N GLN A 156 -30.62 -5.23 -20.21
CA GLN A 156 -29.34 -5.19 -20.93
C GLN A 156 -28.19 -4.77 -20.01
N LEU A 157 -28.42 -3.73 -19.17
CA LEU A 157 -27.41 -3.26 -18.22
C LEU A 157 -27.04 -4.39 -17.23
N ARG A 158 -28.01 -5.10 -16.68
CA ARG A 158 -27.76 -6.23 -15.77
C ARG A 158 -26.94 -7.33 -16.44
N GLU A 159 -27.22 -7.63 -17.69
CA GLU A 159 -26.45 -8.63 -18.46
C GLU A 159 -25.00 -8.22 -18.66
N VAL A 160 -24.73 -6.99 -19.06
CA VAL A 160 -23.32 -6.53 -19.25
C VAL A 160 -22.58 -6.43 -17.94
N VAL A 161 -23.23 -6.04 -16.83
CA VAL A 161 -22.65 -6.06 -15.48
C VAL A 161 -22.29 -7.50 -15.06
N LYS A 162 -23.17 -8.47 -15.31
CA LYS A 162 -22.87 -9.89 -15.07
C LYS A 162 -21.70 -10.36 -15.92
N ASN A 163 -21.69 -10.05 -17.21
CA ASN A 163 -20.63 -10.45 -18.12
C ASN A 163 -19.28 -9.85 -17.71
N ARG A 164 -19.24 -8.60 -17.25
CA ARG A 164 -18.04 -7.98 -16.70
C ARG A 164 -17.51 -8.73 -15.48
N ALA A 165 -18.38 -9.10 -14.54
CA ALA A 165 -17.99 -9.86 -13.35
C ALA A 165 -17.39 -11.22 -13.71
N LEU A 166 -18.06 -11.96 -14.61
CA LEU A 166 -17.62 -13.27 -15.08
C LEU A 166 -16.32 -13.20 -15.89
N ASP A 167 -16.18 -12.19 -16.75
CA ASP A 167 -14.97 -11.98 -17.55
C ASP A 167 -13.76 -11.72 -16.68
N VAL A 168 -13.83 -10.72 -15.78
CA VAL A 168 -12.72 -10.40 -14.86
C VAL A 168 -12.38 -11.58 -13.98
N GLY A 169 -13.38 -12.22 -13.35
CA GLY A 169 -13.17 -13.38 -12.50
C GLY A 169 -12.53 -14.56 -13.25
N THR A 170 -13.00 -14.86 -14.48
CA THR A 170 -12.46 -15.98 -15.26
C THR A 170 -11.05 -15.69 -15.78
N ARG A 171 -10.87 -14.52 -16.44
CA ARG A 171 -9.60 -14.15 -17.08
C ARG A 171 -8.47 -14.01 -16.08
N TYR A 172 -8.76 -13.44 -14.91
CA TYR A 172 -7.77 -13.11 -13.90
C TYR A 172 -7.80 -14.00 -12.67
N ARG A 173 -8.48 -15.14 -12.75
CA ARG A 173 -8.59 -16.11 -11.66
C ARG A 173 -7.23 -16.41 -11.01
N GLY A 174 -7.13 -16.13 -9.71
CA GLY A 174 -5.93 -16.35 -8.90
C GLY A 174 -4.72 -15.50 -9.28
N LYS A 175 -4.87 -14.46 -10.12
CA LYS A 175 -3.76 -13.58 -10.55
C LYS A 175 -3.66 -12.31 -9.73
N PHE A 176 -4.77 -11.75 -9.29
CA PHE A 176 -4.79 -10.62 -8.37
C PHE A 176 -4.84 -11.10 -6.92
N ALA A 177 -4.16 -10.40 -6.03
CA ALA A 177 -4.20 -10.70 -4.61
C ALA A 177 -5.53 -10.31 -3.96
N GLU A 178 -6.14 -9.22 -4.44
CA GLU A 178 -7.43 -8.69 -3.97
C GLU A 178 -8.01 -7.73 -5.02
N TYR A 179 -9.32 -7.42 -4.91
CA TYR A 179 -10.00 -6.49 -5.83
C TYR A 179 -10.83 -5.46 -5.06
N ASP A 180 -10.94 -4.24 -5.59
CA ASP A 180 -12.07 -3.35 -5.32
C ASP A 180 -13.27 -3.83 -6.12
N LEU A 181 -14.32 -4.30 -5.41
CA LEU A 181 -15.52 -4.84 -6.04
C LEU A 181 -16.33 -3.75 -6.72
N ASN A 182 -16.83 -2.79 -5.94
CA ASN A 182 -17.60 -1.64 -6.39
C ASN A 182 -17.10 -0.39 -5.64
N ASN A 183 -16.51 0.53 -6.38
CA ASN A 183 -15.76 1.66 -5.83
C ASN A 183 -16.68 2.87 -5.59
N GLU A 184 -16.48 3.58 -4.48
CA GLU A 184 -17.07 4.89 -4.14
C GLU A 184 -18.61 4.92 -4.07
N MET A 185 -19.21 3.85 -3.59
CA MET A 185 -20.67 3.69 -3.58
C MET A 185 -21.41 4.72 -2.72
N ILE A 186 -20.78 5.29 -1.66
CA ILE A 186 -21.42 6.34 -0.86
C ILE A 186 -21.41 7.72 -1.53
N HIS A 187 -20.71 7.87 -2.66
CA HIS A 187 -20.63 9.09 -3.44
C HIS A 187 -21.45 9.06 -4.73
N GLY A 188 -21.89 7.87 -5.15
CA GLY A 188 -22.79 7.65 -6.27
C GLY A 188 -22.78 6.21 -6.72
N ASN A 189 -23.96 5.67 -7.01
CA ASN A 189 -24.12 4.26 -7.37
C ASN A 189 -25.11 4.07 -8.51
N PHE A 190 -24.70 4.45 -9.72
CA PHE A 190 -25.49 4.29 -10.96
C PHE A 190 -26.09 2.87 -11.11
N TYR A 191 -25.33 1.85 -10.73
CA TYR A 191 -25.79 0.49 -10.87
C TYR A 191 -26.92 0.16 -9.88
N GLU A 192 -26.83 0.62 -8.64
CA GLU A 192 -27.86 0.43 -7.64
C GLU A 192 -29.12 1.24 -7.97
N ASP A 193 -28.94 2.49 -8.40
CA ASP A 193 -30.04 3.38 -8.82
C ASP A 193 -30.87 2.76 -9.96
N ARG A 194 -30.23 2.03 -10.87
CA ARG A 194 -30.83 1.41 -12.04
C ARG A 194 -31.31 -0.04 -11.78
N LEU A 195 -30.54 -0.82 -11.05
CA LEU A 195 -30.70 -2.27 -10.95
C LEU A 195 -31.19 -2.74 -9.59
N GLY A 196 -31.32 -1.82 -8.62
CA GLY A 196 -31.81 -2.07 -7.27
C GLY A 196 -30.71 -2.40 -6.26
N PRO A 197 -31.05 -2.39 -4.94
CA PRO A 197 -30.09 -2.41 -3.84
C PRO A 197 -29.31 -3.73 -3.70
N GLU A 198 -29.76 -4.80 -4.36
CA GLU A 198 -29.10 -6.10 -4.34
C GLU A 198 -27.98 -6.25 -5.38
N ILE A 199 -27.74 -5.23 -6.21
CA ILE A 199 -26.83 -5.39 -7.36
C ILE A 199 -25.41 -5.63 -6.92
N THR A 200 -24.91 -4.98 -5.86
CA THR A 200 -23.54 -5.19 -5.36
C THR A 200 -23.37 -6.62 -4.82
N ALA A 201 -24.39 -7.19 -4.17
CA ALA A 201 -24.38 -8.59 -3.76
C ALA A 201 -24.34 -9.54 -4.97
N GLN A 202 -25.09 -9.23 -6.03
CA GLN A 202 -25.06 -10.00 -7.27
C GLN A 202 -23.70 -9.89 -7.99
N MET A 203 -23.11 -8.70 -8.06
CA MET A 203 -21.75 -8.49 -8.58
C MET A 203 -20.74 -9.38 -7.86
N ALA A 204 -20.77 -9.40 -6.54
CA ALA A 204 -19.89 -10.24 -5.72
C ALA A 204 -20.10 -11.74 -6.01
N ALA A 205 -21.37 -12.17 -6.10
CA ALA A 205 -21.72 -13.55 -6.40
C ALA A 205 -21.19 -13.98 -7.78
N TRP A 206 -21.35 -13.17 -8.81
CA TRP A 206 -20.83 -13.47 -10.16
C TRP A 206 -19.31 -13.49 -10.23
N VAL A 207 -18.62 -12.58 -9.53
CA VAL A 207 -17.14 -12.64 -9.44
C VAL A 207 -16.71 -13.95 -8.76
N ARG A 208 -17.36 -14.33 -7.64
CA ARG A 208 -17.05 -15.56 -6.90
C ARG A 208 -17.48 -16.85 -7.63
N GLU A 209 -18.45 -16.79 -8.52
CA GLU A 209 -18.79 -17.88 -9.45
C GLU A 209 -17.61 -18.18 -10.37
N ALA A 210 -16.97 -17.15 -10.91
CA ALA A 210 -15.86 -17.26 -11.84
C ALA A 210 -14.51 -17.48 -11.12
N ASP A 211 -14.28 -16.80 -9.99
CA ASP A 211 -13.09 -16.95 -9.13
C ASP A 211 -13.51 -17.16 -7.66
N PRO A 212 -13.68 -18.43 -7.22
CA PRO A 212 -14.10 -18.74 -5.87
C PRO A 212 -13.20 -18.22 -4.75
N ASP A 213 -11.93 -17.95 -5.05
CA ASP A 213 -10.95 -17.48 -4.08
C ASP A 213 -10.72 -15.96 -4.13
N ALA A 214 -11.43 -15.23 -5.02
CA ALA A 214 -11.29 -13.78 -5.13
C ALA A 214 -11.55 -13.08 -3.78
N ILE A 215 -10.62 -12.25 -3.34
CA ILE A 215 -10.76 -11.43 -2.14
C ILE A 215 -11.32 -10.07 -2.56
N LEU A 216 -12.56 -9.77 -2.15
CA LEU A 216 -13.30 -8.60 -2.58
C LEU A 216 -13.31 -7.55 -1.47
N TYR A 217 -12.83 -6.36 -1.78
CA TYR A 217 -12.83 -5.20 -0.89
C TYR A 217 -13.90 -4.20 -1.30
N LEU A 218 -14.45 -3.51 -0.33
CA LEU A 218 -15.09 -2.21 -0.56
C LEU A 218 -13.99 -1.15 -0.60
N ASN A 219 -14.22 -0.02 -1.27
CA ASN A 219 -13.26 1.08 -1.31
C ASN A 219 -13.98 2.41 -1.47
N ASP A 220 -13.67 3.37 -0.57
CA ASP A 220 -14.30 4.68 -0.61
C ASP A 220 -13.39 5.77 0.00
N TYR A 221 -13.73 7.05 -0.24
CA TYR A 221 -12.98 8.20 0.25
C TYR A 221 -13.77 9.02 1.29
N ASP A 222 -13.16 10.06 1.85
CA ASP A 222 -13.70 10.87 2.96
C ASP A 222 -13.88 10.11 4.27
N ILE A 223 -13.35 8.91 4.39
CA ILE A 223 -13.54 8.03 5.56
C ILE A 223 -12.55 8.39 6.68
N LEU A 224 -11.25 8.43 6.35
CA LEU A 224 -10.20 8.70 7.34
C LEU A 224 -10.13 10.18 7.75
N THR A 225 -10.83 11.05 7.04
CA THR A 225 -11.09 12.44 7.44
C THR A 225 -12.31 12.59 8.35
N GLY A 226 -13.01 11.49 8.64
CA GLY A 226 -14.21 11.43 9.46
C GLY A 226 -15.49 11.95 8.80
N ARG A 227 -15.44 12.51 7.59
CA ARG A 227 -16.58 13.20 6.95
C ARG A 227 -17.69 12.24 6.53
N ARG A 228 -17.36 11.06 6.03
CA ARG A 228 -18.31 10.06 5.55
C ARG A 228 -18.16 8.72 6.28
N LEU A 229 -17.53 8.71 7.47
CA LEU A 229 -17.28 7.50 8.24
C LEU A 229 -18.59 6.78 8.60
N ASP A 230 -19.60 7.51 9.10
CA ASP A 230 -20.85 6.92 9.53
C ASP A 230 -21.65 6.31 8.35
N ASP A 231 -21.64 6.98 7.19
CA ASP A 231 -22.27 6.46 5.97
C ASP A 231 -21.60 5.17 5.51
N TYR A 232 -20.27 5.14 5.55
CA TYR A 232 -19.52 3.96 5.15
C TYR A 232 -19.72 2.79 6.12
N VAL A 233 -19.76 3.06 7.41
CA VAL A 233 -20.12 2.07 8.45
C VAL A 233 -21.51 1.49 8.21
N ALA A 234 -22.51 2.34 7.88
CA ALA A 234 -23.86 1.89 7.56
C ALA A 234 -23.86 1.00 6.30
N GLN A 235 -23.15 1.40 5.24
CA GLN A 235 -23.03 0.62 4.01
C GLN A 235 -22.38 -0.75 4.25
N ILE A 236 -21.27 -0.81 4.99
CA ILE A 236 -20.61 -2.08 5.34
C ILE A 236 -21.59 -3.01 6.06
N ARG A 237 -22.34 -2.50 7.04
CA ARG A 237 -23.37 -3.30 7.76
C ARG A 237 -24.41 -3.86 6.82
N THR A 238 -25.01 -3.02 5.97
CA THR A 238 -26.00 -3.43 4.99
C THR A 238 -25.49 -4.56 4.08
N LEU A 239 -24.28 -4.42 3.55
CA LEU A 239 -23.70 -5.43 2.67
C LEU A 239 -23.37 -6.74 3.40
N LEU A 240 -22.92 -6.67 4.66
CA LEU A 240 -22.72 -7.86 5.50
C LEU A 240 -24.05 -8.56 5.84
N GLU A 241 -25.12 -7.82 6.12
CA GLU A 241 -26.47 -8.34 6.30
C GLU A 241 -27.00 -9.03 5.03
N GLN A 242 -26.70 -8.49 3.87
CA GLN A 242 -26.96 -9.10 2.56
C GLN A 242 -26.04 -10.29 2.26
N LYS A 243 -25.11 -10.65 3.16
CA LYS A 243 -24.15 -11.74 3.02
C LYS A 243 -23.18 -11.57 1.83
N VAL A 244 -22.87 -10.33 1.47
CA VAL A 244 -21.83 -10.07 0.50
C VAL A 244 -20.49 -10.58 1.08
N PRO A 245 -19.72 -11.39 0.33
CA PRO A 245 -18.49 -12.00 0.82
C PRO A 245 -17.35 -10.95 0.82
N ILE A 246 -17.47 -9.93 1.69
CA ILE A 246 -16.48 -8.89 1.84
C ILE A 246 -15.23 -9.48 2.53
N GLY A 247 -14.09 -9.45 1.84
CA GLY A 247 -12.81 -9.93 2.35
C GLY A 247 -11.98 -8.85 3.04
N GLY A 248 -12.36 -7.57 2.90
CA GLY A 248 -11.67 -6.46 3.55
C GLY A 248 -12.30 -5.10 3.28
N ILE A 249 -11.83 -4.10 4.02
CA ILE A 249 -12.30 -2.72 3.98
C ILE A 249 -11.19 -1.86 3.38
N GLY A 250 -11.41 -1.34 2.16
CA GLY A 250 -10.56 -0.34 1.53
C GLY A 250 -11.00 1.06 1.94
N VAL A 251 -10.04 1.90 2.26
CA VAL A 251 -10.22 3.33 2.47
C VAL A 251 -9.16 4.06 1.68
N GLN A 252 -9.56 4.95 0.79
CA GLN A 252 -8.62 5.56 -0.15
C GLN A 252 -7.47 6.30 0.56
N GLY A 253 -7.76 7.00 1.66
CA GLY A 253 -6.74 7.72 2.41
C GLY A 253 -6.27 9.01 1.75
N HIS A 254 -6.99 9.51 0.73
CA HIS A 254 -6.78 10.84 0.22
C HIS A 254 -7.08 11.85 1.32
N LEU A 255 -6.11 12.70 1.64
CA LEU A 255 -6.32 13.77 2.60
C LEU A 255 -7.09 14.93 1.96
N HIS A 256 -7.78 15.70 2.82
CA HIS A 256 -8.43 16.95 2.40
C HIS A 256 -7.57 18.14 2.85
N GLY A 257 -6.76 18.66 1.93
CA GLY A 257 -5.84 19.75 2.24
C GLY A 257 -4.40 19.24 2.37
N GLU A 258 -3.62 19.91 3.21
CA GLU A 258 -2.16 19.73 3.27
C GLU A 258 -1.71 18.95 4.51
N THR A 259 -2.60 18.75 5.49
CA THR A 259 -2.38 18.05 6.75
C THR A 259 -3.58 17.19 7.12
N PHE A 260 -3.50 16.47 8.23
CA PHE A 260 -4.57 15.62 8.75
C PHE A 260 -4.71 15.73 10.27
N ASP A 261 -5.88 15.37 10.78
CA ASP A 261 -6.13 15.25 12.21
C ASP A 261 -5.80 13.82 12.68
N ARG A 262 -4.81 13.70 13.58
CA ARG A 262 -4.30 12.42 14.08
C ARG A 262 -5.33 11.64 14.88
N GLU A 263 -6.15 12.34 15.68
CA GLU A 263 -7.19 11.72 16.50
C GLU A 263 -8.34 11.20 15.62
N VAL A 264 -8.75 11.99 14.63
CA VAL A 264 -9.78 11.61 13.66
C VAL A 264 -9.32 10.39 12.86
N LEU A 265 -8.08 10.36 12.36
CA LEU A 265 -7.51 9.21 11.67
C LEU A 265 -7.55 7.96 12.55
N ALA A 266 -6.99 8.03 13.76
CA ALA A 266 -6.95 6.90 14.68
C ALA A 266 -8.35 6.43 15.09
N LYS A 267 -9.30 7.36 15.33
CA LYS A 267 -10.71 7.04 15.63
C LYS A 267 -11.37 6.32 14.46
N SER A 268 -11.19 6.82 13.24
CA SER A 268 -11.79 6.23 12.04
C SER A 268 -11.31 4.79 11.83
N LEU A 269 -10.01 4.55 11.97
CA LEU A 269 -9.43 3.21 11.88
C LEU A 269 -9.99 2.26 12.95
N ARG A 270 -10.03 2.68 14.22
CA ARG A 270 -10.63 1.88 15.32
C ARG A 270 -12.12 1.60 15.08
N THR A 271 -12.86 2.55 14.52
CA THR A 271 -14.29 2.34 14.20
C THR A 271 -14.44 1.26 13.12
N LEU A 272 -13.62 1.27 12.09
CA LEU A 272 -13.65 0.24 11.04
C LEU A 272 -13.12 -1.11 11.52
N ALA A 273 -12.15 -1.13 12.43
CA ALA A 273 -11.60 -2.36 13.01
C ALA A 273 -12.65 -3.23 13.74
N GLN A 274 -13.78 -2.63 14.18
CA GLN A 274 -14.89 -3.34 14.84
C GLN A 274 -15.57 -4.39 13.93
N PHE A 275 -15.38 -4.30 12.61
CA PHE A 275 -15.90 -5.30 11.68
C PHE A 275 -15.05 -6.58 11.63
N ASN A 276 -13.90 -6.62 12.29
CA ASN A 276 -12.95 -7.75 12.27
C ASN A 276 -12.51 -8.16 10.85
N LEU A 277 -12.47 -7.20 9.93
CA LEU A 277 -11.96 -7.33 8.57
C LEU A 277 -10.62 -6.58 8.43
N PRO A 278 -9.71 -7.04 7.57
CA PRO A 278 -8.49 -6.30 7.28
C PRO A 278 -8.84 -4.95 6.64
N ILE A 279 -8.12 -3.91 7.07
CA ILE A 279 -8.23 -2.56 6.50
C ILE A 279 -7.04 -2.31 5.58
N ARG A 280 -7.31 -1.75 4.40
CA ARG A 280 -6.28 -1.30 3.45
C ARG A 280 -6.45 0.19 3.17
N ILE A 281 -5.39 0.98 3.41
CA ILE A 281 -5.32 2.33 2.85
C ILE A 281 -4.87 2.16 1.41
N THR A 282 -5.72 2.54 0.45
CA THR A 282 -5.58 2.10 -0.93
C THR A 282 -5.01 3.14 -1.88
N GLU A 283 -5.11 4.43 -1.53
CA GLU A 283 -4.85 5.56 -2.44
C GLU A 283 -4.26 6.78 -1.72
N PHE A 284 -3.35 6.55 -0.77
CA PHE A 284 -2.79 7.62 0.04
C PHE A 284 -2.10 8.70 -0.79
N ASN A 285 -2.44 9.96 -0.53
CA ASN A 285 -1.76 11.16 -1.01
C ASN A 285 -1.64 12.21 0.11
N MET A 286 -0.46 12.85 0.17
CA MET A 286 -0.21 14.00 1.04
C MET A 286 0.78 14.96 0.35
N PRO A 287 0.38 16.21 0.01
CA PRO A 287 -0.95 16.78 0.20
C PRO A 287 -2.01 16.03 -0.61
N GLY A 288 -3.25 16.13 -0.17
CA GLY A 288 -4.37 15.41 -0.75
C GLY A 288 -5.27 16.27 -1.63
N GLN A 289 -6.48 15.76 -1.84
CA GLN A 289 -7.57 16.48 -2.52
C GLN A 289 -7.88 17.81 -1.81
N ARG A 290 -8.42 18.79 -2.53
CA ARG A 290 -8.76 20.12 -2.00
C ARG A 290 -7.57 20.90 -1.41
N SER A 291 -6.34 20.48 -1.67
CA SER A 291 -5.15 21.28 -1.40
C SER A 291 -4.89 22.24 -2.54
N ARG A 292 -4.19 23.35 -2.26
CA ARG A 292 -3.73 24.29 -3.30
C ARG A 292 -2.86 23.59 -4.37
N PHE A 293 -2.22 22.48 -4.04
CA PHE A 293 -1.39 21.67 -4.96
C PHE A 293 -2.23 20.81 -5.91
N MET A 294 -3.46 20.49 -5.56
CA MET A 294 -4.42 19.86 -6.45
C MET A 294 -5.06 20.89 -7.39
N GLU A 295 -5.35 22.09 -6.88
CA GLU A 295 -5.88 23.20 -7.67
C GLU A 295 -4.86 23.71 -8.69
N ASN A 296 -3.60 23.84 -8.26
CA ASN A 296 -2.49 24.23 -9.11
C ASN A 296 -1.36 23.20 -9.08
N ARG A 297 -1.38 22.26 -10.01
CA ARG A 297 -0.40 21.15 -10.11
C ARG A 297 1.03 21.61 -10.46
N GLN A 298 1.23 22.87 -10.85
CA GLN A 298 2.56 23.46 -11.09
C GLN A 298 3.18 24.02 -9.82
N LEU A 299 2.39 24.18 -8.76
CA LEU A 299 2.88 24.73 -7.50
C LEU A 299 3.91 23.78 -6.86
N LYS A 300 5.00 24.36 -6.38
CA LYS A 300 6.06 23.65 -5.66
C LYS A 300 6.00 24.01 -4.18
N MET A 301 6.36 23.06 -3.34
CA MET A 301 6.57 23.30 -1.92
C MET A 301 7.87 24.07 -1.69
N THR A 302 7.86 24.94 -0.68
CA THR A 302 9.11 25.46 -0.11
C THR A 302 9.85 24.34 0.65
N PRO A 303 11.16 24.50 0.93
CA PRO A 303 11.91 23.52 1.72
C PRO A 303 11.30 23.24 3.10
N ASP A 304 10.76 24.25 3.77
CA ASP A 304 10.12 24.10 5.09
C ASP A 304 8.82 23.32 5.00
N GLU A 305 8.03 23.53 3.95
CA GLU A 305 6.81 22.75 3.68
C GLU A 305 7.13 21.28 3.35
N GLU A 306 8.20 21.02 2.58
CA GLU A 306 8.66 19.66 2.31
C GLU A 306 9.07 18.94 3.60
N GLN A 307 9.78 19.63 4.51
CA GLN A 307 10.17 19.07 5.80
C GLN A 307 8.95 18.84 6.72
N SER A 308 7.98 19.77 6.72
CA SER A 308 6.73 19.59 7.47
C SER A 308 5.95 18.37 6.95
N ARG A 309 5.81 18.26 5.63
CA ARG A 309 5.14 17.11 5.00
C ARG A 309 5.84 15.78 5.34
N ALA A 310 7.17 15.76 5.39
CA ALA A 310 7.92 14.55 5.75
C ALA A 310 7.58 14.08 7.18
N ARG A 311 7.47 14.98 8.14
CA ARG A 311 7.03 14.67 9.51
C ARG A 311 5.58 14.17 9.55
N GLU A 312 4.69 14.87 8.88
CA GLU A 312 3.26 14.48 8.79
C GLU A 312 3.10 13.08 8.16
N LEU A 313 3.86 12.78 7.09
CA LEU A 313 3.85 11.45 6.48
C LEU A 313 4.33 10.38 7.47
N ALA A 314 5.38 10.67 8.23
CA ALA A 314 5.90 9.73 9.23
C ALA A 314 4.84 9.43 10.30
N ASP A 315 4.14 10.45 10.81
CA ASP A 315 3.07 10.27 11.80
C ASP A 315 1.89 9.47 11.22
N TYR A 316 1.48 9.78 9.98
CA TYR A 316 0.41 9.03 9.31
C TYR A 316 0.74 7.54 9.20
N TYR A 317 1.95 7.24 8.75
CA TYR A 317 2.41 5.85 8.64
C TYR A 317 2.51 5.16 10.00
N ARG A 318 2.99 5.85 11.06
CA ARG A 318 3.04 5.28 12.42
C ARG A 318 1.65 4.95 12.95
N ILE A 319 0.69 5.88 12.84
CA ILE A 319 -0.69 5.65 13.28
C ILE A 319 -1.31 4.46 12.56
N CYS A 320 -1.17 4.42 11.24
CA CYS A 320 -1.71 3.31 10.43
C CYS A 320 -1.01 1.98 10.72
N PHE A 321 0.31 1.99 10.90
CA PHE A 321 1.06 0.77 11.19
C PHE A 321 0.86 0.29 12.63
N ALA A 322 0.53 1.17 13.57
CA ALA A 322 0.18 0.82 14.96
C ALA A 322 -1.20 0.14 15.07
N GLU A 323 -2.16 0.42 14.14
CA GLU A 323 -3.50 -0.17 14.17
C GLU A 323 -3.49 -1.62 13.66
N PRO A 324 -3.78 -2.62 14.50
CA PRO A 324 -3.64 -4.03 14.12
C PRO A 324 -4.54 -4.45 12.94
N ALA A 325 -5.70 -3.84 12.74
CA ALA A 325 -6.59 -4.16 11.63
C ALA A 325 -6.05 -3.67 10.27
N VAL A 326 -5.17 -2.66 10.25
CA VAL A 326 -4.55 -2.17 9.01
C VAL A 326 -3.52 -3.17 8.53
N THR A 327 -3.59 -3.56 7.26
CA THR A 327 -2.71 -4.57 6.64
C THR A 327 -1.87 -4.01 5.50
N GLY A 328 -2.04 -2.74 5.16
CA GLY A 328 -1.18 -2.07 4.17
C GLY A 328 -1.59 -0.63 3.89
N ILE A 329 -0.64 0.10 3.32
CA ILE A 329 -0.79 1.46 2.81
C ILE A 329 -0.24 1.47 1.39
N LEU A 330 -1.07 1.87 0.41
CA LEU A 330 -0.67 2.07 -0.97
C LEU A 330 -0.79 3.56 -1.30
N MET A 331 0.30 4.13 -1.83
CA MET A 331 0.31 5.50 -2.33
C MET A 331 -0.35 5.58 -3.71
N TRP A 332 -1.12 6.66 -3.97
CA TRP A 332 -1.70 6.88 -5.29
C TRP A 332 -0.75 7.65 -6.20
N GLY A 333 0.38 7.01 -6.50
CA GLY A 333 1.52 7.56 -7.22
C GLY A 333 2.68 7.95 -6.30
N PHE A 334 3.91 7.77 -6.78
CA PHE A 334 5.13 8.01 -6.01
C PHE A 334 6.16 8.88 -6.75
N TRP A 335 6.01 9.05 -8.05
CA TRP A 335 6.88 9.84 -8.90
C TRP A 335 6.16 11.05 -9.51
N GLU A 336 6.75 12.22 -9.41
CA GLU A 336 6.17 13.49 -9.88
C GLU A 336 5.77 13.47 -11.36
N GLY A 337 6.43 12.64 -12.18
CA GLY A 337 6.15 12.50 -13.60
C GLY A 337 4.86 11.73 -13.93
N ALA A 338 4.31 10.99 -12.97
CA ALA A 338 3.13 10.15 -13.12
C ALA A 338 2.23 10.16 -11.87
N ASN A 339 2.08 11.32 -11.24
CA ASN A 339 1.20 11.48 -10.10
C ASN A 339 0.16 12.57 -10.36
N TRP A 340 -1.11 12.29 -10.06
CA TRP A 340 -2.20 13.24 -10.24
C TRP A 340 -2.07 14.49 -9.34
N ILE A 341 -1.41 14.36 -8.17
CA ILE A 341 -0.98 15.48 -7.32
C ILE A 341 0.56 15.44 -7.28
N PRO A 342 1.28 16.09 -8.21
CA PRO A 342 2.73 15.97 -8.31
C PRO A 342 3.47 16.28 -7.01
N ALA A 343 2.98 17.26 -6.23
CA ALA A 343 3.53 17.63 -4.94
C ALA A 343 3.43 16.53 -3.86
N SER A 344 2.57 15.50 -4.03
CA SER A 344 2.46 14.37 -3.10
C SER A 344 3.50 13.27 -3.33
N SER A 345 4.33 13.39 -4.36
CA SER A 345 5.28 12.36 -4.75
C SER A 345 6.47 12.23 -3.80
N LEU A 346 7.00 11.02 -3.68
CA LEU A 346 8.27 10.76 -2.98
C LEU A 346 9.47 11.16 -3.82
N TYR A 347 9.39 11.01 -5.15
CA TYR A 347 10.47 11.31 -6.08
C TYR A 347 10.08 12.42 -7.05
N ARG A 348 10.97 13.40 -7.21
CA ARG A 348 10.80 14.48 -8.18
C ARG A 348 10.90 13.95 -9.61
N ARG A 349 10.56 14.77 -10.58
CA ARG A 349 10.61 14.39 -12.01
C ARG A 349 11.98 13.90 -12.47
N ASP A 350 13.04 14.41 -11.89
CA ASP A 350 14.43 14.02 -12.15
C ASP A 350 14.91 12.83 -11.30
N TRP A 351 14.02 12.17 -10.59
CA TRP A 351 14.26 11.03 -9.68
C TRP A 351 15.01 11.38 -8.39
N THR A 352 15.26 12.65 -8.10
CA THR A 352 15.80 13.04 -6.79
C THR A 352 14.74 12.80 -5.69
N PRO A 353 15.11 12.20 -4.54
CA PRO A 353 14.18 11.96 -3.45
C PRO A 353 13.76 13.29 -2.80
N THR A 354 12.53 13.34 -2.32
CA THR A 354 12.04 14.41 -1.44
C THR A 354 12.34 14.09 0.02
N PRO A 355 12.28 15.05 0.95
CA PRO A 355 12.34 14.75 2.39
C PRO A 355 11.33 13.69 2.84
N SER A 356 10.15 13.60 2.20
CA SER A 356 9.16 12.54 2.47
C SER A 356 9.63 11.15 2.03
N ALA A 357 10.42 11.05 0.95
CA ALA A 357 11.01 9.77 0.55
C ALA A 357 12.03 9.28 1.60
N GLU A 358 12.84 10.19 2.12
CA GLU A 358 13.80 9.84 3.17
C GLU A 358 13.10 9.43 4.47
N ALA A 359 12.06 10.15 4.89
CA ALA A 359 11.25 9.79 6.08
C ALA A 359 10.57 8.43 5.90
N TYR A 360 9.97 8.17 4.73
CA TYR A 360 9.36 6.89 4.40
C TYR A 360 10.38 5.74 4.46
N ARG A 361 11.54 5.90 3.82
CA ARG A 361 12.60 4.89 3.79
C ARG A 361 13.20 4.64 5.17
N ASP A 362 13.32 5.69 5.99
CA ASP A 362 13.79 5.56 7.36
C ASP A 362 12.83 4.71 8.21
N LEU A 363 11.51 4.96 8.10
CA LEU A 363 10.51 4.14 8.78
C LEU A 363 10.55 2.69 8.31
N VAL A 364 10.37 2.46 7.00
CA VAL A 364 10.09 1.13 6.46
C VAL A 364 11.33 0.24 6.41
N TYR A 365 12.49 0.82 6.06
CA TYR A 365 13.70 0.04 5.78
C TYR A 365 14.82 0.19 6.83
N ARG A 366 14.60 0.99 7.90
CA ARG A 366 15.52 1.11 9.03
C ARG A 366 14.81 0.84 10.34
N GLN A 367 13.79 1.64 10.73
CA GLN A 367 13.13 1.52 12.02
C GLN A 367 12.28 0.25 12.12
N TRP A 368 11.54 -0.09 11.07
CA TRP A 368 10.63 -1.27 11.02
C TRP A 368 11.24 -2.44 10.26
N TRP A 369 12.54 -2.50 10.17
CA TRP A 369 13.26 -3.54 9.44
C TRP A 369 14.15 -4.36 10.36
N THR A 370 14.10 -5.69 10.23
CA THR A 370 14.89 -6.58 11.06
C THR A 370 16.19 -6.97 10.33
N LYS A 371 17.31 -6.65 10.97
CA LYS A 371 18.63 -7.16 10.60
C LYS A 371 19.40 -7.43 11.87
N ALA A 372 19.97 -8.64 12.01
CA ALA A 372 20.69 -9.02 13.22
C ALA A 372 21.79 -10.03 12.92
N ASP A 373 22.85 -9.93 13.68
CA ASP A 373 23.92 -10.93 13.77
C ASP A 373 24.02 -11.39 15.21
N GLY A 374 24.29 -12.69 15.43
CA GLY A 374 24.42 -13.26 16.75
C GLY A 374 25.00 -14.65 16.75
N GLN A 375 24.92 -15.34 17.88
CA GLN A 375 25.36 -16.73 18.03
C GLN A 375 24.29 -17.56 18.73
N ALA A 376 24.15 -18.83 18.32
CA ALA A 376 23.33 -19.79 19.01
C ALA A 376 23.89 -20.03 20.44
N ASP A 377 23.00 -20.18 21.41
CA ASP A 377 23.38 -20.48 22.79
C ASP A 377 23.95 -21.90 22.97
N ALA A 378 24.24 -22.29 24.20
CA ALA A 378 24.76 -23.63 24.55
C ALA A 378 23.76 -24.76 24.16
N ASN A 379 22.46 -24.44 24.04
CA ASN A 379 21.42 -25.38 23.65
C ASN A 379 21.19 -25.38 22.12
N GLY A 380 21.99 -24.61 21.37
CA GLY A 380 21.85 -24.49 19.93
C GLY A 380 20.66 -23.60 19.52
N GLN A 381 20.24 -22.63 20.32
CA GLN A 381 19.16 -21.72 20.02
C GLN A 381 19.65 -20.28 19.87
N TYR A 382 19.14 -19.59 18.84
CA TYR A 382 19.17 -18.13 18.73
C TYR A 382 17.73 -17.65 18.53
N GLN A 383 17.27 -16.74 19.37
CA GLN A 383 15.90 -16.20 19.28
C GLN A 383 15.87 -14.69 19.41
N MET A 384 14.91 -14.08 18.68
CA MET A 384 14.71 -12.65 18.73
C MET A 384 13.26 -12.27 18.38
N GLN A 385 12.86 -11.04 18.71
CA GLN A 385 11.68 -10.39 18.14
C GLN A 385 12.04 -9.84 16.78
N ALA A 386 11.18 -10.07 15.79
CA ALA A 386 11.40 -9.67 14.41
C ALA A 386 10.08 -9.23 13.78
N TYR A 387 10.10 -8.25 12.88
CA TYR A 387 8.91 -7.81 12.15
C TYR A 387 8.37 -8.96 11.29
N TYR A 388 7.05 -9.07 11.15
CA TYR A 388 6.45 -10.09 10.29
C TYR A 388 6.87 -9.90 8.83
N GLY A 389 7.31 -10.99 8.19
CA GLY A 389 7.82 -10.96 6.82
C GLY A 389 8.67 -12.17 6.44
N ARG A 390 9.32 -12.07 5.30
CA ARG A 390 10.24 -13.09 4.77
C ARG A 390 11.67 -12.78 5.16
N TYR A 391 12.40 -13.81 5.54
CA TYR A 391 13.76 -13.74 6.06
C TYR A 391 14.71 -14.67 5.33
N ARG A 392 15.93 -14.20 5.15
CA ARG A 392 17.10 -15.03 4.85
C ARG A 392 17.88 -15.23 6.15
N ILE A 393 18.03 -16.49 6.54
CA ILE A 393 18.81 -16.89 7.71
C ILE A 393 20.06 -17.60 7.23
N VAL A 394 21.22 -17.17 7.71
CA VAL A 394 22.51 -17.79 7.37
C VAL A 394 23.16 -18.30 8.65
N VAL A 395 23.50 -19.60 8.69
CA VAL A 395 24.18 -20.24 9.80
C VAL A 395 25.44 -20.95 9.27
N ASN A 396 26.62 -20.53 9.73
CA ASN A 396 27.90 -21.11 9.28
C ASN A 396 28.02 -21.21 7.74
N GLY A 397 27.49 -20.23 7.01
CA GLY A 397 27.49 -20.17 5.55
C GLY A 397 26.37 -20.94 4.84
N GLN A 398 25.54 -21.70 5.53
CA GLN A 398 24.32 -22.30 4.99
C GLN A 398 23.18 -21.28 5.04
N GLU A 399 22.40 -21.21 3.98
CA GLU A 399 21.26 -20.29 3.85
C GLU A 399 19.93 -21.03 3.87
N LYS A 400 18.92 -20.46 4.57
CA LYS A 400 17.51 -20.85 4.50
C LYS A 400 16.60 -19.64 4.46
N ILE A 401 15.49 -19.79 3.73
CA ILE A 401 14.41 -18.79 3.67
C ILE A 401 13.30 -19.26 4.62
N VAL A 402 12.76 -18.33 5.41
CA VAL A 402 11.64 -18.58 6.31
C VAL A 402 10.67 -17.40 6.29
N ASP A 403 9.38 -17.69 6.35
CA ASP A 403 8.34 -16.68 6.52
C ASP A 403 7.91 -16.65 8.01
N LEU A 404 8.07 -15.49 8.64
CA LEU A 404 7.50 -15.18 9.95
C LEU A 404 6.17 -14.48 9.72
N GLN A 405 5.07 -15.24 9.83
CA GLN A 405 3.72 -14.75 9.58
C GLN A 405 3.04 -14.30 10.87
N ARG A 406 2.27 -13.21 10.79
CA ARG A 406 1.49 -12.68 11.91
C ARG A 406 0.47 -13.70 12.43
N SER A 407 -0.18 -14.43 11.55
CA SER A 407 -1.16 -15.46 11.89
C SER A 407 -0.57 -16.58 12.75
N ALA A 408 0.73 -16.85 12.63
CA ALA A 408 1.46 -17.86 13.41
C ALA A 408 2.12 -17.29 14.67
N GLY A 409 2.41 -15.99 14.72
CA GLY A 409 3.07 -15.31 15.84
C GLY A 409 4.54 -15.69 16.07
N SER A 410 5.00 -16.81 15.49
CA SER A 410 6.38 -17.27 15.58
C SER A 410 6.78 -18.15 14.39
N ALA A 411 8.08 -18.20 14.09
CA ALA A 411 8.65 -19.12 13.12
C ALA A 411 9.92 -19.78 13.67
N THR A 412 10.12 -21.05 13.32
CA THR A 412 11.32 -21.81 13.70
C THR A 412 12.00 -22.36 12.45
N VAL A 413 13.31 -22.09 12.32
CA VAL A 413 14.14 -22.65 11.25
C VAL A 413 15.24 -23.49 11.87
N LYS A 414 15.51 -24.68 11.32
CA LYS A 414 16.50 -25.64 11.81
C LYS A 414 17.65 -25.77 10.80
N PHE A 415 18.89 -25.73 11.27
CA PHE A 415 20.12 -25.96 10.52
C PHE A 415 20.84 -27.22 10.98
#